data_458f811e6bea95868e8849d858d3dcbd
#
_entry.id   458f811e6bea95868e8849d858d3dcbd
#
_cell.length_a   1.000
_cell.length_b   1.000
_cell.length_c   1.000
_cell.angle_alpha   90.00
_cell.angle_beta   90.00
_cell.angle_gamma   90.00
#
_symmetry.space_group_name_H-M   'P 1'
#
loop_
_entity.id
_entity.type
_entity.pdbx_description
1 polymer ?
#
loop_
_entity_poly.entity_id
_entity_poly.type
_entity_poly.pdbx_seq_one_letter_code
_entity_poly.pdbx_strand_id
1 'polypeptide(L)'
;MTDTSTDNLTNISKILWNNVLKPDNSWKDNSKCNKIYQKILHFNPNHPNTIEHIDKVIKCVTRGVRLTEEAINWYEPAIADTPKRGEIDKIRGVQWRLVIAYSGFEITTKALMNNFEGGKPLDIPNFIKMCSLPSYNPLDTPNPKRKDNLDKWLAKDQNAIAEFLSVTAGDKKIIERWIIKANSISSWEDAVKLAKALRNASAHGFLSAKKVQDWQLKPGLSILADNLGEIMAAGLKQLI
;
A
#
# COMPACT_ATOMS: atom_id res chain seq x y z
N MET A 1 -17.24 7.39 -12.68
CA MET A 1 -16.46 6.16 -12.75
C MET A 1 -16.48 5.58 -11.35
N THR A 2 -17.23 4.53 -11.14
CA THR A 2 -17.28 3.81 -9.86
C THR A 2 -15.94 3.14 -9.64
N ASP A 3 -15.34 3.41 -8.52
CA ASP A 3 -14.03 2.94 -8.09
C ASP A 3 -14.06 1.40 -7.92
N THR A 4 -13.65 0.68 -8.96
CA THR A 4 -13.71 -0.80 -9.02
C THR A 4 -12.72 -1.47 -8.06
N SER A 5 -11.70 -0.77 -7.58
CA SER A 5 -10.68 -1.33 -6.68
C SER A 5 -11.18 -1.44 -5.24
N THR A 6 -11.86 -0.41 -4.77
CA THR A 6 -12.40 -0.34 -3.41
C THR A 6 -13.47 -1.42 -3.19
N ASP A 7 -14.38 -1.57 -4.15
CA ASP A 7 -15.41 -2.60 -4.12
C ASP A 7 -14.82 -4.01 -4.12
N ASN A 8 -13.68 -4.21 -4.79
CA ASN A 8 -13.05 -5.52 -4.89
C ASN A 8 -12.45 -5.96 -3.54
N LEU A 9 -11.70 -5.11 -2.84
CA LEU A 9 -11.14 -5.46 -1.52
C LEU A 9 -12.25 -5.69 -0.49
N THR A 10 -13.23 -4.79 -0.41
CA THR A 10 -14.34 -4.90 0.53
C THR A 10 -15.17 -6.16 0.30
N ASN A 11 -15.43 -6.53 -0.95
CA ASN A 11 -16.17 -7.74 -1.27
C ASN A 11 -15.38 -9.00 -0.90
N ILE A 12 -14.09 -9.04 -1.22
CA ILE A 12 -13.22 -10.17 -0.88
C ILE A 12 -13.06 -10.29 0.62
N SER A 13 -12.90 -9.18 1.32
CA SER A 13 -12.82 -9.12 2.77
C SER A 13 -14.09 -9.69 3.41
N LYS A 14 -15.29 -9.34 2.93
CA LYS A 14 -16.57 -9.90 3.40
C LYS A 14 -16.64 -11.43 3.20
N ILE A 15 -16.24 -11.92 2.02
CA ILE A 15 -16.24 -13.36 1.73
C ILE A 15 -15.23 -14.07 2.64
N LEU A 16 -14.03 -13.54 2.76
CA LEU A 16 -12.97 -14.06 3.61
C LEU A 16 -13.42 -14.10 5.08
N TRP A 17 -14.04 -13.01 5.57
CA TRP A 17 -14.58 -12.92 6.91
C TRP A 17 -15.63 -13.96 7.19
N ASN A 18 -16.61 -14.10 6.30
CA ASN A 18 -17.71 -15.04 6.47
C ASN A 18 -17.28 -16.51 6.37
N ASN A 19 -16.32 -16.82 5.49
CA ASN A 19 -15.97 -18.20 5.16
C ASN A 19 -14.73 -18.70 5.92
N VAL A 20 -13.82 -17.82 6.29
CA VAL A 20 -12.51 -18.19 6.83
C VAL A 20 -12.24 -17.57 8.20
N LEU A 21 -12.51 -16.27 8.39
CA LEU A 21 -12.07 -15.51 9.56
C LEU A 21 -13.18 -15.29 10.60
N LYS A 22 -14.21 -16.15 10.66
CA LYS A 22 -15.32 -15.96 11.61
C LYS A 22 -14.86 -15.71 13.03
N PRO A 23 -15.50 -14.73 13.73
CA PRO A 23 -15.07 -14.35 15.09
C PRO A 23 -15.30 -15.46 16.15
N ASP A 24 -16.13 -16.46 15.84
CA ASP A 24 -16.43 -17.61 16.72
C ASP A 24 -15.26 -18.60 16.82
N ASN A 25 -14.13 -18.33 16.20
CA ASN A 25 -12.98 -19.22 16.13
C ASN A 25 -13.28 -20.61 15.51
N SER A 26 -14.37 -20.75 14.78
CA SER A 26 -14.72 -22.02 14.11
C SER A 26 -13.65 -22.52 13.14
N TRP A 27 -12.77 -21.65 12.69
CA TRP A 27 -11.61 -21.99 11.88
C TRP A 27 -10.55 -22.83 12.64
N LYS A 28 -10.58 -22.87 13.98
CA LYS A 28 -9.70 -23.71 14.81
C LYS A 28 -10.06 -25.17 14.78
N ASP A 29 -11.22 -25.52 14.24
CA ASP A 29 -11.52 -26.90 13.88
C ASP A 29 -10.42 -27.45 12.96
N ASN A 30 -9.92 -28.65 13.27
CA ASN A 30 -8.79 -29.24 12.55
C ASN A 30 -8.97 -29.27 11.02
N SER A 31 -10.19 -29.54 10.57
CA SER A 31 -10.49 -29.61 9.12
C SER A 31 -10.40 -28.22 8.46
N LYS A 32 -10.92 -27.18 9.10
CA LYS A 32 -10.86 -25.80 8.59
C LYS A 32 -9.45 -25.23 8.71
N CYS A 33 -8.79 -25.49 9.83
CA CYS A 33 -7.40 -25.10 10.04
C CYS A 33 -6.49 -25.66 8.95
N ASN A 34 -6.63 -26.95 8.62
CA ASN A 34 -5.89 -27.59 7.53
C ASN A 34 -6.18 -26.97 6.15
N LYS A 35 -7.45 -26.60 5.87
CA LYS A 35 -7.80 -25.91 4.61
C LYS A 35 -7.12 -24.55 4.52
N ILE A 36 -7.10 -23.77 5.60
CA ILE A 36 -6.41 -22.49 5.65
C ILE A 36 -4.90 -22.71 5.46
N TYR A 37 -4.34 -23.69 6.16
CA TYR A 37 -2.94 -24.05 6.04
C TYR A 37 -2.55 -24.34 4.58
N GLN A 38 -3.29 -25.18 3.89
CA GLN A 38 -3.01 -25.49 2.48
C GLN A 38 -3.03 -24.24 1.59
N LYS A 39 -3.90 -23.29 1.87
CA LYS A 39 -3.98 -22.04 1.10
C LYS A 39 -2.83 -21.08 1.40
N ILE A 40 -2.38 -20.96 2.64
CA ILE A 40 -1.22 -20.11 2.97
C ILE A 40 0.10 -20.69 2.44
N LEU A 41 0.20 -22.00 2.25
CA LEU A 41 1.36 -22.65 1.61
C LEU A 41 1.57 -22.16 0.17
N HIS A 42 0.53 -21.67 -0.51
CA HIS A 42 0.66 -21.05 -1.83
C HIS A 42 1.64 -19.87 -1.81
N PHE A 43 1.66 -19.10 -0.72
CA PHE A 43 2.54 -17.93 -0.60
C PHE A 43 3.94 -18.30 -0.08
N ASN A 44 4.03 -19.27 0.81
CA ASN A 44 5.30 -19.75 1.31
C ASN A 44 5.19 -21.20 1.81
N PRO A 45 5.91 -22.15 1.20
CA PRO A 45 5.85 -23.56 1.60
C PRO A 45 6.44 -23.85 3.00
N ASN A 46 7.14 -22.89 3.58
CA ASN A 46 7.79 -23.04 4.89
C ASN A 46 6.92 -22.56 6.06
N HIS A 47 5.61 -22.39 5.87
CA HIS A 47 4.72 -22.12 6.99
C HIS A 47 4.66 -23.30 7.95
N PRO A 48 4.87 -23.10 9.27
CA PRO A 48 4.67 -24.17 10.26
C PRO A 48 3.20 -24.62 10.30
N ASN A 49 2.98 -25.94 10.36
CA ASN A 49 1.64 -26.50 10.49
C ASN A 49 1.25 -26.62 11.98
N THR A 50 1.13 -25.49 12.64
CA THR A 50 0.66 -25.42 14.03
C THR A 50 -0.51 -24.44 14.14
N ILE A 51 -1.43 -24.73 15.04
CA ILE A 51 -2.61 -23.88 15.28
C ILE A 51 -2.17 -22.46 15.70
N GLU A 52 -1.15 -22.35 16.53
CA GLU A 52 -0.62 -21.07 17.00
C GLU A 52 -0.07 -20.22 15.86
N HIS A 53 0.64 -20.88 14.92
CA HIS A 53 1.17 -20.17 13.75
C HIS A 53 0.06 -19.70 12.82
N ILE A 54 -0.90 -20.57 12.53
CA ILE A 54 -2.06 -20.23 11.68
C ILE A 54 -2.89 -19.12 12.32
N ASP A 55 -3.11 -19.16 13.64
CA ASP A 55 -3.77 -18.08 14.41
C ASP A 55 -3.04 -16.73 14.23
N LYS A 56 -1.71 -16.76 14.34
CA LYS A 56 -0.89 -15.57 14.13
C LYS A 56 -1.04 -15.01 12.71
N VAL A 57 -1.01 -15.86 11.69
CA VAL A 57 -1.22 -15.45 10.29
C VAL A 57 -2.59 -14.82 10.13
N ILE A 58 -3.65 -15.47 10.58
CA ILE A 58 -5.04 -14.99 10.49
C ILE A 58 -5.21 -13.64 11.18
N LYS A 59 -4.69 -13.48 12.40
CA LYS A 59 -4.75 -12.21 13.14
C LYS A 59 -4.05 -11.08 12.40
N CYS A 60 -2.87 -11.34 11.82
CA CYS A 60 -2.15 -10.34 11.04
C CYS A 60 -2.87 -9.99 9.74
N VAL A 61 -3.38 -10.98 9.01
CA VAL A 61 -4.18 -10.76 7.79
C VAL A 61 -5.42 -9.93 8.12
N THR A 62 -6.18 -10.29 9.16
CA THR A 62 -7.38 -9.55 9.58
C THR A 62 -7.05 -8.10 9.92
N ARG A 63 -5.98 -7.88 10.68
CA ARG A 63 -5.53 -6.53 11.05
C ARG A 63 -5.12 -5.72 9.82
N GLY A 64 -4.34 -6.32 8.93
CA GLY A 64 -3.86 -5.66 7.72
C GLY A 64 -4.99 -5.30 6.77
N VAL A 65 -5.96 -6.21 6.58
CA VAL A 65 -7.16 -5.96 5.76
C VAL A 65 -7.95 -4.78 6.31
N ARG A 66 -8.26 -4.75 7.61
CA ARG A 66 -8.99 -3.64 8.22
C ARG A 66 -8.29 -2.31 8.02
N LEU A 67 -6.98 -2.24 8.25
CA LEU A 67 -6.21 -1.01 8.03
C LEU A 67 -6.29 -0.53 6.58
N THR A 68 -6.20 -1.46 5.62
CA THR A 68 -6.26 -1.08 4.20
C THR A 68 -7.68 -0.67 3.80
N GLU A 69 -8.71 -1.35 4.28
CA GLU A 69 -10.11 -0.95 4.05
C GLU A 69 -10.41 0.44 4.61
N GLU A 70 -9.98 0.71 5.84
CA GLU A 70 -10.12 2.03 6.45
C GLU A 70 -9.40 3.11 5.66
N ALA A 71 -8.20 2.81 5.13
CA ALA A 71 -7.45 3.73 4.29
C ALA A 71 -8.15 4.00 2.95
N ILE A 72 -8.66 2.96 2.29
CA ILE A 72 -9.33 3.09 0.99
C ILE A 72 -10.66 3.82 1.16
N ASN A 73 -11.41 3.51 2.21
CA ASN A 73 -12.69 4.15 2.53
C ASN A 73 -12.52 5.46 3.33
N TRP A 74 -11.30 5.99 3.41
CA TRP A 74 -11.01 7.20 4.17
C TRP A 74 -11.88 8.36 3.71
N TYR A 75 -12.78 8.79 4.59
CA TYR A 75 -13.59 9.98 4.41
C TYR A 75 -12.85 11.19 5.00
N GLU A 76 -12.55 12.18 4.16
CA GLU A 76 -11.92 13.41 4.63
C GLU A 76 -12.88 14.14 5.58
N PRO A 77 -12.56 14.31 6.86
CA PRO A 77 -13.41 15.10 7.72
C PRO A 77 -13.47 16.54 7.20
N ALA A 78 -14.64 17.12 7.17
CA ALA A 78 -14.85 18.53 6.86
C ALA A 78 -14.33 19.41 8.03
N ILE A 79 -13.00 19.52 8.16
CA ILE A 79 -12.35 20.22 9.28
C ILE A 79 -11.81 21.56 8.82
N ALA A 80 -12.56 22.44 8.22
CA ALA A 80 -11.92 23.71 7.91
C ALA A 80 -12.85 24.90 7.94
N ASP A 81 -12.58 25.77 8.86
CA ASP A 81 -13.15 27.11 8.93
C ASP A 81 -12.61 28.04 7.83
N THR A 82 -11.58 27.64 7.09
CA THR A 82 -11.01 28.44 5.98
C THR A 82 -10.67 27.58 4.77
N PRO A 83 -10.92 28.05 3.51
CA PRO A 83 -10.65 27.28 2.29
C PRO A 83 -9.18 26.84 2.13
N LYS A 84 -8.21 27.66 2.52
CA LYS A 84 -6.77 27.35 2.44
C LYS A 84 -6.36 26.23 3.39
N ARG A 85 -6.89 26.25 4.61
CA ARG A 85 -6.60 25.22 5.60
C ARG A 85 -7.23 23.88 5.18
N GLY A 86 -8.46 23.92 4.65
CA GLY A 86 -9.15 22.74 4.14
C GLY A 86 -8.39 22.01 3.06
N GLU A 87 -7.76 22.73 2.12
CA GLU A 87 -6.97 22.08 1.07
C GLU A 87 -5.71 21.38 1.62
N ILE A 88 -5.02 21.99 2.57
CA ILE A 88 -3.85 21.35 3.23
C ILE A 88 -4.27 20.13 4.03
N ASP A 89 -5.40 20.19 4.73
CA ASP A 89 -5.90 19.07 5.52
C ASP A 89 -6.32 17.88 4.61
N LYS A 90 -6.92 18.17 3.46
CA LYS A 90 -7.20 17.16 2.41
C LYS A 90 -5.92 16.49 1.91
N ILE A 91 -4.86 17.26 1.71
CA ILE A 91 -3.56 16.71 1.29
C ILE A 91 -2.95 15.83 2.38
N ARG A 92 -3.01 16.27 3.64
CA ARG A 92 -2.59 15.44 4.79
C ARG A 92 -3.39 14.15 4.88
N GLY A 93 -4.71 14.22 4.66
CA GLY A 93 -5.58 13.05 4.59
C GLY A 93 -5.08 12.02 3.58
N VAL A 94 -4.74 12.45 2.36
CA VAL A 94 -4.20 11.55 1.32
C VAL A 94 -2.84 10.97 1.69
N GLN A 95 -1.95 11.74 2.35
CA GLN A 95 -0.69 11.22 2.86
C GLN A 95 -0.90 10.13 3.92
N TRP A 96 -1.79 10.39 4.90
CA TRP A 96 -2.12 9.40 5.93
C TRP A 96 -2.82 8.18 5.35
N ARG A 97 -3.69 8.37 4.35
CA ARG A 97 -4.30 7.28 3.59
C ARG A 97 -3.23 6.32 3.05
N LEU A 98 -2.20 6.84 2.38
CA LEU A 98 -1.09 6.02 1.87
C LEU A 98 -0.31 5.34 2.99
N VAL A 99 -0.04 6.05 4.10
CA VAL A 99 0.68 5.48 5.26
C VAL A 99 -0.08 4.30 5.85
N ILE A 100 -1.38 4.43 6.03
CA ILE A 100 -2.23 3.38 6.62
C ILE A 100 -2.40 2.21 5.63
N ALA A 101 -2.67 2.50 4.35
CA ALA A 101 -2.78 1.47 3.30
C ALA A 101 -1.51 0.64 3.19
N TYR A 102 -0.34 1.29 3.16
CA TYR A 102 0.93 0.57 3.11
C TYR A 102 1.18 -0.26 4.36
N SER A 103 0.82 0.25 5.54
CA SER A 103 0.96 -0.50 6.79
C SER A 103 0.10 -1.76 6.81
N GLY A 104 -1.14 -1.67 6.32
CA GLY A 104 -2.02 -2.82 6.17
C GLY A 104 -1.50 -3.83 5.15
N PHE A 105 -1.05 -3.36 3.99
CA PHE A 105 -0.40 -4.17 2.97
C PHE A 105 0.84 -4.89 3.52
N GLU A 106 1.73 -4.18 4.21
CA GLU A 106 2.96 -4.74 4.77
C GLU A 106 2.68 -5.84 5.80
N ILE A 107 1.73 -5.62 6.73
CA ILE A 107 1.34 -6.61 7.74
C ILE A 107 0.78 -7.87 7.07
N THR A 108 -0.14 -7.71 6.13
CA THR A 108 -0.76 -8.83 5.41
C THR A 108 0.26 -9.62 4.61
N THR A 109 1.07 -8.94 3.82
CA THR A 109 2.08 -9.60 2.98
C THR A 109 3.13 -10.32 3.80
N LYS A 110 3.62 -9.70 4.89
CA LYS A 110 4.55 -10.37 5.81
C LYS A 110 3.95 -11.63 6.42
N ALA A 111 2.68 -11.59 6.79
CA ALA A 111 2.00 -12.76 7.34
C ALA A 111 1.88 -13.89 6.31
N LEU A 112 1.42 -13.57 5.10
CA LEU A 112 1.28 -14.56 4.02
C LEU A 112 2.62 -15.13 3.55
N MET A 113 3.68 -14.33 3.54
CA MET A 113 5.03 -14.73 3.15
C MET A 113 5.83 -15.39 4.29
N ASN A 114 5.22 -15.64 5.45
CA ASN A 114 5.90 -16.16 6.66
C ASN A 114 7.12 -15.31 7.08
N ASN A 115 7.03 -14.01 6.95
CA ASN A 115 8.10 -13.07 7.28
C ASN A 115 7.78 -12.29 8.55
N PHE A 116 7.69 -12.97 9.69
CA PHE A 116 7.41 -12.35 10.99
C PHE A 116 8.65 -11.83 11.72
N GLU A 117 9.84 -12.22 11.27
CA GLU A 117 11.08 -11.79 11.90
C GLU A 117 11.37 -10.32 11.53
N GLY A 118 11.68 -9.52 12.53
CA GLY A 118 12.07 -8.13 12.33
C GLY A 118 13.33 -8.01 11.48
N GLY A 119 13.40 -6.98 10.65
CA GLY A 119 14.59 -6.65 9.87
C GLY A 119 14.71 -7.32 8.50
N LYS A 120 13.97 -8.37 8.21
CA LYS A 120 13.96 -8.94 6.85
C LYS A 120 13.10 -8.08 5.90
N PRO A 121 13.64 -7.66 4.75
CA PRO A 121 12.87 -6.93 3.75
C PRO A 121 11.74 -7.81 3.20
N LEU A 122 10.65 -7.16 2.79
CA LEU A 122 9.52 -7.81 2.14
C LEU A 122 9.93 -8.22 0.73
N ASP A 123 9.72 -9.49 0.38
CA ASP A 123 9.93 -10.00 -0.99
C ASP A 123 8.72 -9.65 -1.88
N ILE A 124 8.64 -8.36 -2.25
CA ILE A 124 7.58 -7.80 -3.06
C ILE A 124 7.45 -8.50 -4.43
N PRO A 125 8.54 -8.75 -5.19
CA PRO A 125 8.43 -9.39 -6.49
C PRO A 125 7.79 -10.78 -6.40
N ASN A 126 8.19 -11.57 -5.42
CA ASN A 126 7.65 -12.91 -5.23
C ASN A 126 6.16 -12.86 -4.82
N PHE A 127 5.79 -11.99 -3.90
CA PHE A 127 4.39 -11.82 -3.50
C PHE A 127 3.50 -11.42 -4.70
N ILE A 128 3.93 -10.44 -5.51
CA ILE A 128 3.20 -9.98 -6.69
C ILE A 128 3.00 -11.11 -7.71
N LYS A 129 4.00 -11.96 -7.92
CA LYS A 129 3.88 -13.13 -8.83
C LYS A 129 2.82 -14.13 -8.37
N MET A 130 2.61 -14.25 -7.06
CA MET A 130 1.59 -15.15 -6.49
C MET A 130 0.18 -14.55 -6.56
N CYS A 131 0.07 -13.21 -6.72
CA CYS A 131 -1.18 -12.55 -6.92
C CYS A 131 -1.55 -12.56 -8.41
N SER A 132 -2.72 -13.08 -8.78
CA SER A 132 -3.21 -13.05 -10.16
C SER A 132 -3.69 -11.61 -10.50
N LEU A 133 -2.74 -10.71 -10.71
CA LEU A 133 -3.00 -9.29 -11.00
C LEU A 133 -3.25 -9.06 -12.50
N PRO A 134 -4.14 -8.12 -12.85
CA PRO A 134 -4.28 -7.65 -14.22
C PRO A 134 -3.01 -6.91 -14.67
N SER A 135 -2.93 -6.57 -15.96
CA SER A 135 -1.90 -5.67 -16.47
C SER A 135 -1.94 -4.35 -15.69
N TYR A 136 -0.76 -3.86 -15.28
CA TYR A 136 -0.66 -2.62 -14.54
C TYR A 136 -1.05 -1.43 -15.43
N ASN A 137 -1.96 -0.60 -14.94
CA ASN A 137 -2.26 0.67 -15.58
C ASN A 137 -1.19 1.70 -15.18
N PRO A 138 -0.39 2.23 -16.12
CA PRO A 138 0.73 3.10 -15.79
C PRO A 138 0.32 4.31 -14.95
N LEU A 139 1.08 4.56 -13.88
CA LEU A 139 0.94 5.77 -13.09
C LEU A 139 1.80 6.86 -13.72
N ASP A 140 1.12 7.88 -14.24
CA ASP A 140 1.78 9.03 -14.83
C ASP A 140 2.58 9.85 -13.81
N THR A 141 3.52 10.60 -14.33
CA THR A 141 4.30 11.54 -13.54
C THR A 141 3.44 12.72 -13.09
N PRO A 142 3.85 13.46 -12.05
CA PRO A 142 3.15 14.67 -11.64
C PRO A 142 2.92 15.63 -12.81
N ASN A 143 1.71 16.20 -12.89
CA ASN A 143 1.18 16.92 -14.05
C ASN A 143 2.09 18.06 -14.54
N PRO A 144 2.48 18.07 -15.83
CA PRO A 144 3.37 19.08 -16.41
C PRO A 144 2.82 20.51 -16.42
N LYS A 145 1.52 20.73 -16.25
CA LYS A 145 0.92 22.10 -16.24
C LYS A 145 1.37 23.00 -15.08
N ARG A 146 1.96 22.45 -14.04
CA ARG A 146 2.59 23.19 -12.93
C ARG A 146 4.07 22.82 -12.78
N LYS A 147 4.65 22.37 -13.85
CA LYS A 147 6.06 22.01 -13.96
C LYS A 147 6.98 23.14 -13.53
N ASP A 148 6.60 24.40 -13.74
CA ASP A 148 7.40 25.57 -13.39
C ASP A 148 7.83 25.62 -11.92
N ASN A 149 6.98 25.18 -10.98
CA ASN A 149 7.34 25.13 -9.58
C ASN A 149 8.23 23.93 -9.26
N LEU A 150 7.97 22.79 -9.87
CA LEU A 150 8.81 21.61 -9.76
C LEU A 150 10.16 21.86 -10.46
N ASP A 151 10.14 22.40 -11.66
CA ASP A 151 11.36 22.72 -12.45
C ASP A 151 12.24 23.76 -11.75
N LYS A 152 11.67 24.78 -11.09
CA LYS A 152 12.44 25.72 -10.26
C LYS A 152 13.13 25.06 -9.08
N TRP A 153 12.50 24.05 -8.49
CA TRP A 153 13.10 23.25 -7.42
C TRP A 153 14.14 22.29 -7.98
N LEU A 154 13.83 21.61 -9.10
CA LEU A 154 14.76 20.68 -9.76
C LEU A 154 15.99 21.37 -10.33
N ALA A 155 15.85 22.60 -10.85
CA ALA A 155 16.97 23.38 -11.40
C ALA A 155 18.01 23.76 -10.36
N LYS A 156 17.63 23.83 -9.07
CA LYS A 156 18.57 24.18 -8.01
C LYS A 156 19.45 23.01 -7.57
N ASP A 157 18.85 21.83 -7.41
CA ASP A 157 19.59 20.62 -7.02
C ASP A 157 18.74 19.35 -7.17
N GLN A 158 18.78 18.76 -8.36
CA GLN A 158 17.95 17.59 -8.70
C GLN A 158 18.19 16.39 -7.79
N ASN A 159 19.42 16.16 -7.34
CA ASN A 159 19.76 15.02 -6.49
C ASN A 159 19.35 15.24 -5.04
N ALA A 160 19.42 16.47 -4.54
CA ALA A 160 19.07 16.78 -3.15
C ALA A 160 17.58 16.52 -2.84
N ILE A 161 16.68 16.67 -3.83
CA ILE A 161 15.25 16.34 -3.63
C ILE A 161 15.07 14.84 -3.42
N ALA A 162 15.68 14.02 -4.26
CA ALA A 162 15.58 12.58 -4.12
C ALA A 162 16.27 12.09 -2.84
N GLU A 163 17.42 12.67 -2.48
CA GLU A 163 18.11 12.40 -1.22
C GLU A 163 17.29 12.81 -0.01
N PHE A 164 16.73 14.01 -0.03
CA PHE A 164 15.90 14.54 1.06
C PHE A 164 14.65 13.69 1.33
N LEU A 165 13.99 13.19 0.28
CA LEU A 165 12.79 12.36 0.41
C LEU A 165 13.11 10.89 0.69
N SER A 166 14.34 10.44 0.45
CA SER A 166 14.69 9.03 0.61
C SER A 166 15.09 8.70 2.04
N VAL A 167 14.58 7.58 2.52
CA VAL A 167 15.02 6.94 3.77
C VAL A 167 16.09 5.89 3.47
N THR A 168 16.07 5.32 2.28
CA THR A 168 17.02 4.31 1.83
C THR A 168 17.51 4.59 0.41
N ALA A 169 18.62 3.97 0.02
CA ALA A 169 19.15 4.07 -1.36
C ALA A 169 18.14 3.56 -2.41
N GLY A 170 17.31 2.58 -2.06
CA GLY A 170 16.22 2.09 -2.91
C GLY A 170 15.10 3.11 -3.09
N ASP A 171 14.75 3.81 -2.01
CA ASP A 171 13.75 4.90 -2.04
C ASP A 171 14.23 6.05 -2.94
N LYS A 172 15.52 6.42 -2.86
CA LYS A 172 16.12 7.44 -3.73
C LYS A 172 15.93 7.11 -5.21
N LYS A 173 16.27 5.90 -5.62
CA LYS A 173 16.19 5.48 -7.04
C LYS A 173 14.79 5.60 -7.62
N ILE A 174 13.76 5.15 -6.90
CA ILE A 174 12.38 5.18 -7.40
C ILE A 174 11.80 6.60 -7.40
N ILE A 175 12.13 7.43 -6.41
CA ILE A 175 11.75 8.83 -6.34
C ILE A 175 12.40 9.61 -7.49
N GLU A 176 13.71 9.43 -7.71
CA GLU A 176 14.45 10.04 -8.82
C GLU A 176 13.79 9.69 -10.17
N ARG A 177 13.47 8.41 -10.38
CA ARG A 177 12.83 7.96 -11.62
C ARG A 177 11.49 8.65 -11.87
N TRP A 178 10.63 8.72 -10.86
CA TRP A 178 9.26 9.21 -11.02
C TRP A 178 9.14 10.73 -10.99
N ILE A 179 9.80 11.40 -10.03
CA ILE A 179 9.68 12.85 -9.84
C ILE A 179 10.69 13.60 -10.73
N ILE A 180 11.97 13.17 -10.76
CA ILE A 180 13.05 13.93 -11.38
C ILE A 180 13.16 13.63 -12.88
N LYS A 181 13.23 12.33 -13.23
CA LYS A 181 13.36 11.90 -14.63
C LYS A 181 12.03 11.86 -15.36
N ALA A 182 10.93 12.15 -14.68
CA ALA A 182 9.58 12.15 -15.21
C ALA A 182 9.23 10.87 -15.99
N ASN A 183 9.61 9.71 -15.46
CA ASN A 183 9.29 8.42 -16.05
C ASN A 183 8.10 7.80 -15.31
N SER A 184 7.05 7.45 -16.05
CA SER A 184 5.87 6.77 -15.51
C SER A 184 6.23 5.46 -14.82
N ILE A 185 5.49 5.10 -13.80
CA ILE A 185 5.56 3.79 -13.16
C ILE A 185 4.70 2.83 -13.99
N SER A 186 5.27 1.73 -14.43
CA SER A 186 4.66 0.81 -15.40
C SER A 186 4.52 -0.63 -14.90
N SER A 187 4.78 -0.88 -13.61
CA SER A 187 4.63 -2.21 -13.01
C SER A 187 4.11 -2.15 -11.58
N TRP A 188 3.42 -3.21 -11.16
CA TRP A 188 2.96 -3.38 -9.78
C TRP A 188 4.11 -3.31 -8.77
N GLU A 189 5.25 -3.91 -9.10
CA GLU A 189 6.43 -3.93 -8.25
C GLU A 189 6.98 -2.52 -8.02
N ASP A 190 7.10 -1.72 -9.07
CA ASP A 190 7.56 -0.34 -8.97
C ASP A 190 6.54 0.56 -8.26
N ALA A 191 5.23 0.30 -8.45
CA ALA A 191 4.18 0.99 -7.72
C ALA A 191 4.30 0.76 -6.20
N VAL A 192 4.52 -0.48 -5.76
CA VAL A 192 4.73 -0.80 -4.33
C VAL A 192 6.03 -0.17 -3.81
N LYS A 193 7.12 -0.18 -4.59
CA LYS A 193 8.38 0.50 -4.22
C LYS A 193 8.19 2.00 -4.04
N LEU A 194 7.46 2.63 -4.97
CA LEU A 194 7.16 4.06 -4.88
C LEU A 194 6.22 4.37 -3.70
N ALA A 195 5.19 3.56 -3.49
CA ALA A 195 4.29 3.68 -2.33
C ALA A 195 5.07 3.63 -1.02
N LYS A 196 6.01 2.67 -0.88
CA LYS A 196 6.91 2.57 0.27
C LYS A 196 7.74 3.84 0.47
N ALA A 197 8.37 4.33 -0.59
CA ALA A 197 9.24 5.50 -0.52
C ALA A 197 8.47 6.75 -0.09
N LEU A 198 7.32 7.02 -0.70
CA LEU A 198 6.49 8.17 -0.36
C LEU A 198 5.81 8.03 1.01
N ARG A 199 5.42 6.82 1.41
CA ARG A 199 4.96 6.54 2.78
C ARG A 199 6.05 6.85 3.80
N ASN A 200 7.28 6.41 3.55
CA ASN A 200 8.40 6.69 4.44
C ASN A 200 8.67 8.20 4.53
N ALA A 201 8.73 8.89 3.40
CA ALA A 201 8.90 10.34 3.36
C ALA A 201 7.78 11.09 4.11
N SER A 202 6.54 10.62 4.01
CA SER A 202 5.39 11.20 4.73
C SER A 202 5.44 10.92 6.23
N ALA A 203 5.69 9.67 6.63
CA ALA A 203 5.70 9.25 8.03
C ALA A 203 6.85 9.89 8.83
N HIS A 204 8.00 10.11 8.20
CA HIS A 204 9.16 10.76 8.80
C HIS A 204 9.16 12.29 8.65
N GLY A 205 8.10 12.88 8.08
CA GLY A 205 7.95 14.33 7.95
C GLY A 205 8.78 15.00 6.87
N PHE A 206 9.50 14.25 6.04
CA PHE A 206 10.27 14.81 4.92
C PHE A 206 9.36 15.35 3.80
N LEU A 207 8.25 14.67 3.54
CA LEU A 207 7.23 15.11 2.58
C LEU A 207 6.13 15.89 3.29
N SER A 208 6.23 17.21 3.33
CA SER A 208 5.18 18.06 3.90
C SER A 208 3.97 18.18 2.96
N ALA A 209 2.78 18.47 3.52
CA ALA A 209 1.58 18.72 2.72
C ALA A 209 1.77 19.85 1.69
N LYS A 210 2.55 20.89 2.04
CA LYS A 210 2.89 21.96 1.11
C LYS A 210 3.69 21.46 -0.10
N LYS A 211 4.68 20.57 0.11
CA LYS A 211 5.44 19.95 -0.98
C LYS A 211 4.56 19.04 -1.85
N VAL A 212 3.65 18.27 -1.24
CA VAL A 212 2.67 17.47 -2.00
C VAL A 212 1.84 18.37 -2.90
N GLN A 213 1.40 19.54 -2.40
CA GLN A 213 0.66 20.51 -3.18
C GLN A 213 1.51 21.11 -4.31
N ASP A 214 2.69 21.62 -3.98
CA ASP A 214 3.57 22.32 -4.93
C ASP A 214 4.06 21.39 -6.05
N TRP A 215 4.30 20.14 -5.73
CA TRP A 215 4.76 19.11 -6.68
C TRP A 215 3.61 18.28 -7.27
N GLN A 216 2.36 18.58 -6.90
CA GLN A 216 1.17 17.90 -7.40
C GLN A 216 1.17 16.36 -7.23
N LEU A 217 1.67 15.90 -6.12
CA LEU A 217 1.76 14.47 -5.84
C LEU A 217 0.43 13.86 -5.37
N LYS A 218 -0.59 14.67 -5.03
CA LYS A 218 -1.87 14.20 -4.46
C LYS A 218 -2.51 13.07 -5.28
N PRO A 219 -2.68 13.20 -6.62
CA PRO A 219 -3.27 12.11 -7.41
C PRO A 219 -2.46 10.81 -7.34
N GLY A 220 -1.13 10.92 -7.45
CA GLY A 220 -0.24 9.76 -7.38
C GLY A 220 -0.30 9.05 -6.04
N LEU A 221 -0.31 9.80 -4.92
CA LEU A 221 -0.45 9.22 -3.57
C LEU A 221 -1.78 8.46 -3.43
N SER A 222 -2.87 9.02 -3.99
CA SER A 222 -4.19 8.36 -3.96
C SER A 222 -4.18 7.06 -4.75
N ILE A 223 -3.71 7.08 -6.00
CA ILE A 223 -3.62 5.90 -6.87
C ILE A 223 -2.75 4.82 -6.23
N LEU A 224 -1.62 5.19 -5.62
CA LEU A 224 -0.75 4.24 -4.95
C LEU A 224 -1.44 3.55 -3.76
N ALA A 225 -2.26 4.26 -3.00
CA ALA A 225 -3.05 3.65 -1.93
C ALA A 225 -4.07 2.65 -2.48
N ASP A 226 -4.75 2.99 -3.59
CA ASP A 226 -5.70 2.11 -4.29
C ASP A 226 -5.00 0.87 -4.86
N ASN A 227 -3.84 1.03 -5.47
CA ASN A 227 -3.02 -0.07 -5.98
C ASN A 227 -2.65 -1.08 -4.88
N LEU A 228 -2.34 -0.63 -3.67
CA LEU A 228 -2.07 -1.52 -2.54
C LEU A 228 -3.31 -2.34 -2.17
N GLY A 229 -4.49 -1.73 -2.20
CA GLY A 229 -5.76 -2.42 -1.99
C GLY A 229 -6.03 -3.47 -3.07
N GLU A 230 -5.74 -3.17 -4.33
CA GLU A 230 -5.92 -4.07 -5.45
C GLU A 230 -5.00 -5.29 -5.38
N ILE A 231 -3.73 -5.09 -5.04
CA ILE A 231 -2.78 -6.18 -4.81
C ILE A 231 -3.25 -7.07 -3.64
N MET A 232 -3.68 -6.45 -2.53
CA MET A 232 -4.20 -7.20 -1.40
C MET A 232 -5.44 -8.01 -1.76
N ALA A 233 -6.38 -7.41 -2.50
CA ALA A 233 -7.58 -8.12 -2.96
C ALA A 233 -7.22 -9.35 -3.81
N ALA A 234 -6.27 -9.21 -4.73
CA ALA A 234 -5.79 -10.31 -5.57
C ALA A 234 -5.11 -11.41 -4.75
N GLY A 235 -4.27 -11.04 -3.77
CA GLY A 235 -3.65 -12.00 -2.86
C GLY A 235 -4.66 -12.73 -1.99
N LEU A 236 -5.62 -12.00 -1.41
CA LEU A 236 -6.64 -12.59 -0.54
C LEU A 236 -7.61 -13.52 -1.28
N LYS A 237 -7.81 -13.35 -2.59
CA LYS A 237 -8.58 -14.29 -3.41
C LYS A 237 -8.00 -15.72 -3.37
N GLN A 238 -6.71 -15.86 -3.16
CA GLN A 238 -6.06 -17.17 -3.05
C GLN A 238 -6.42 -17.89 -1.73
N LEU A 239 -6.94 -17.15 -0.74
CA LEU A 239 -7.38 -17.72 0.54
C LEU A 239 -8.84 -18.18 0.54
N ILE A 240 -9.64 -17.76 -0.44
CA ILE A 240 -11.05 -18.11 -0.61
C ILE A 240 -11.17 -19.39 -1.43
#